data_6606c3619beb8ade09853f314549bae3
#
_entry.id   6606c3619beb8ade09853f314549bae3
#
_cell.length_a   1.000
_cell.length_b   1.000
_cell.length_c   1.000
_cell.angle_alpha   90.00
_cell.angle_beta   90.00
_cell.angle_gamma   90.00
#
_symmetry.space_group_name_H-M   'P 1'
#
loop_
_entity.id
_entity.type
_entity.pdbx_description
1 polymer ?
#
loop_
_entity_poly.entity_id
_entity_poly.type
_entity_poly.pdbx_seq_one_letter_code
_entity_poly.pdbx_strand_id
1 'polypeptide(L)'
;MIKAQRRILAGWLFISASIGCGDVTSEQQTTGSNIERLFVLRRTVWPSQDINVCWDSAGFDSEKNWVRSAVERSWSLVANVNFANWGNCSAGSNGIRITIDDVGPHTGGLGRDIDGVVQGMVLNFTFSSWGRSCQSSSDSRGFCIRTIATHEFGHALGFAHEQNRTDRPSTCTEPAQGEDGDFTVGSWDLNSVMNYCNPKWNGNGELSSTDIQGAVLMYGLAPSLTLASLPS
;
A
#
# COMPACT_ATOMS: atom_id res chain seq x y z
N MET A 1 -30.59 0.52 -74.55
CA MET A 1 -30.52 1.67 -75.49
C MET A 1 -29.37 2.56 -75.06
N ILE A 2 -28.30 2.49 -75.78
CA ILE A 2 -27.63 3.55 -76.54
C ILE A 2 -26.92 4.61 -75.69
N LYS A 3 -25.60 4.45 -75.62
CA LYS A 3 -24.47 5.34 -76.04
C LYS A 3 -24.47 6.77 -75.48
N ALA A 4 -23.40 7.24 -74.95
CA ALA A 4 -22.28 7.80 -75.72
C ALA A 4 -21.05 8.08 -74.82
N GLN A 5 -19.90 7.71 -75.34
CA GLN A 5 -18.55 8.17 -74.93
C GLN A 5 -18.33 9.63 -75.34
N ARG A 6 -17.58 10.38 -74.55
CA ARG A 6 -16.67 11.41 -75.11
C ARG A 6 -15.38 11.47 -74.27
N ARG A 7 -14.27 11.27 -74.92
CA ARG A 7 -12.89 11.57 -74.58
C ARG A 7 -12.64 13.06 -74.80
N ILE A 8 -11.77 13.67 -74.03
CA ILE A 8 -10.85 14.77 -74.41
C ILE A 8 -9.79 14.90 -73.32
N LEU A 9 -8.56 14.55 -73.67
CA LEU A 9 -7.27 15.25 -73.79
C LEU A 9 -6.67 15.96 -72.56
N ALA A 10 -5.60 15.39 -72.08
CA ALA A 10 -4.22 15.82 -71.74
C ALA A 10 -3.98 17.31 -71.46
N GLY A 11 -3.45 17.55 -70.32
CA GLY A 11 -2.71 18.76 -70.01
C GLY A 11 -1.65 18.43 -68.89
N TRP A 12 -0.41 18.34 -69.32
CA TRP A 12 0.73 18.19 -68.49
C TRP A 12 1.08 19.57 -67.91
N LEU A 13 1.04 19.71 -66.55
CA LEU A 13 1.64 20.84 -65.88
C LEU A 13 2.72 20.29 -64.91
N PHE A 14 3.97 20.59 -65.24
CA PHE A 14 5.09 20.40 -64.32
C PHE A 14 4.97 21.44 -63.23
N ILE A 15 4.86 21.01 -61.97
CA ILE A 15 5.06 21.87 -60.80
C ILE A 15 6.24 21.31 -60.06
N SER A 16 7.27 22.13 -59.94
CA SER A 16 8.52 21.91 -59.21
C SER A 16 8.23 21.65 -57.73
N ALA A 17 8.74 20.53 -57.23
CA ALA A 17 8.73 20.25 -55.79
C ALA A 17 9.85 21.02 -55.12
N SER A 18 9.52 22.01 -54.30
CA SER A 18 10.41 22.58 -53.30
C SER A 18 10.44 21.65 -52.12
N ILE A 19 11.61 21.09 -51.86
CA ILE A 19 11.92 20.32 -50.65
C ILE A 19 12.00 21.31 -49.48
N GLY A 20 10.91 21.44 -48.73
CA GLY A 20 10.90 22.08 -47.45
C GLY A 20 11.33 21.05 -46.39
N CYS A 21 12.50 21.28 -45.76
CA CYS A 21 12.83 20.64 -44.48
C CYS A 21 11.75 21.02 -43.46
N GLY A 22 10.81 20.14 -43.22
CA GLY A 22 9.89 20.27 -42.10
C GLY A 22 10.55 19.71 -40.88
N ASP A 23 10.74 20.57 -39.85
CA ASP A 23 11.08 20.16 -38.52
C ASP A 23 10.17 19.07 -38.02
N VAL A 24 10.75 17.91 -37.78
CA VAL A 24 10.09 16.83 -37.02
C VAL A 24 10.13 17.27 -35.56
N THR A 25 9.12 18.00 -35.13
CA THR A 25 8.82 18.13 -33.71
C THR A 25 8.46 16.73 -33.24
N SER A 26 9.40 16.09 -32.54
CA SER A 26 9.13 14.91 -31.76
C SER A 26 8.09 15.29 -30.70
N GLU A 27 6.82 14.97 -30.95
CA GLU A 27 5.87 14.85 -29.86
C GLU A 27 6.41 13.76 -28.92
N GLN A 28 7.06 14.20 -27.86
CA GLN A 28 7.30 13.38 -26.70
C GLN A 28 5.91 12.99 -26.15
N GLN A 29 5.46 11.83 -26.59
CA GLN A 29 4.39 11.12 -25.90
C GLN A 29 4.90 10.85 -24.51
N THR A 30 4.62 11.77 -23.57
CA THR A 30 4.67 11.48 -22.14
C THR A 30 3.63 10.39 -21.90
N THR A 31 4.07 9.13 -21.93
CA THR A 31 3.34 8.05 -21.30
C THR A 31 3.22 8.45 -19.83
N GLY A 32 2.11 9.10 -19.50
CA GLY A 32 1.72 9.32 -18.12
C GLY A 32 1.61 7.93 -17.50
N SER A 33 2.66 7.50 -16.79
CA SER A 33 2.57 6.40 -15.89
C SER A 33 1.42 6.74 -14.94
N ASN A 34 0.34 5.97 -14.98
CA ASN A 34 -0.69 6.02 -13.95
C ASN A 34 0.01 5.67 -12.63
N ILE A 35 0.44 6.69 -11.90
CA ILE A 35 1.02 6.53 -10.58
C ILE A 35 -0.17 6.22 -9.67
N GLU A 36 -0.34 4.97 -9.30
CA GLU A 36 -1.33 4.52 -8.32
C GLU A 36 -0.89 4.99 -6.93
N ARG A 37 -1.81 5.29 -6.00
CA ARG A 37 -1.54 6.14 -4.83
C ARG A 37 -2.16 5.62 -3.54
N LEU A 38 -1.38 5.55 -2.45
CA LEU A 38 -1.75 5.29 -1.07
C LEU A 38 -1.94 6.62 -0.31
N PHE A 39 -2.61 6.63 0.85
CA PHE A 39 -2.86 7.82 1.68
C PHE A 39 -1.87 7.85 2.85
N VAL A 40 -0.92 8.79 2.86
CA VAL A 40 0.23 8.83 3.78
C VAL A 40 0.23 10.12 4.60
N LEU A 41 0.61 10.03 5.87
CA LEU A 41 0.97 11.18 6.70
C LEU A 41 2.50 11.32 6.73
N ARG A 42 3.07 12.10 5.81
CA ARG A 42 4.52 12.15 5.54
C ARG A 42 5.38 12.52 6.74
N ARG A 43 4.87 13.39 7.66
CA ARG A 43 5.60 13.79 8.86
C ARG A 43 5.87 12.62 9.81
N THR A 44 5.11 11.55 9.70
CA THR A 44 5.19 10.38 10.58
C THR A 44 5.98 9.21 9.98
N VAL A 45 6.44 9.32 8.74
CA VAL A 45 7.34 8.33 8.12
C VAL A 45 8.61 8.19 8.96
N TRP A 46 9.01 6.96 9.24
CA TRP A 46 10.21 6.70 10.02
C TRP A 46 11.46 7.18 9.29
N PRO A 47 12.38 7.87 9.99
CA PRO A 47 13.62 8.33 9.37
C PRO A 47 14.65 7.22 9.18
N SER A 48 14.46 6.07 9.82
CA SER A 48 15.29 4.86 9.72
C SER A 48 14.50 3.73 9.09
N GLN A 49 15.18 2.91 8.30
CA GLN A 49 14.65 1.66 7.78
C GLN A 49 14.54 0.59 8.87
N ASP A 50 15.40 0.64 9.88
CA ASP A 50 15.34 -0.27 11.03
C ASP A 50 14.34 0.28 12.05
N ILE A 51 13.24 -0.43 12.23
CA ILE A 51 12.15 -0.11 13.15
C ILE A 51 12.08 -1.20 14.21
N ASN A 52 12.33 -0.84 15.46
CA ASN A 52 12.23 -1.78 16.57
C ASN A 52 10.78 -2.19 16.80
N VAL A 53 10.57 -3.45 17.13
CA VAL A 53 9.25 -3.99 17.55
C VAL A 53 9.44 -4.73 18.86
N CYS A 54 8.55 -4.54 19.81
CA CYS A 54 8.55 -5.32 21.03
C CYS A 54 7.13 -5.59 21.55
N TRP A 55 7.00 -6.58 22.42
CA TRP A 55 5.74 -7.02 22.99
C TRP A 55 5.62 -6.57 24.45
N ASP A 56 4.57 -5.81 24.75
CA ASP A 56 4.20 -5.49 26.15
C ASP A 56 3.50 -6.69 26.84
N SER A 57 2.97 -7.63 26.05
CA SER A 57 2.27 -8.80 26.57
C SER A 57 3.12 -10.07 26.47
N ALA A 58 3.13 -10.87 27.54
CA ALA A 58 3.77 -12.19 27.57
C ALA A 58 2.90 -13.27 26.91
N GLY A 59 3.50 -14.40 26.59
CA GLY A 59 2.82 -15.57 25.98
C GLY A 59 2.50 -15.38 24.49
N PHE A 60 1.68 -16.26 23.93
CA PHE A 60 1.23 -16.26 22.55
C PHE A 60 2.36 -16.36 21.51
N ASP A 61 3.39 -17.17 21.78
CA ASP A 61 4.59 -17.22 20.95
C ASP A 61 4.29 -17.64 19.50
N SER A 62 3.33 -18.55 19.29
CA SER A 62 2.91 -18.94 17.95
C SER A 62 2.23 -17.80 17.21
N GLU A 63 1.30 -17.10 17.83
CA GLU A 63 0.56 -15.98 17.28
C GLU A 63 1.49 -14.78 16.99
N LYS A 64 2.44 -14.50 17.88
CA LYS A 64 3.50 -13.50 17.67
C LYS A 64 4.34 -13.82 16.44
N ASN A 65 4.67 -15.10 16.21
CA ASN A 65 5.36 -15.54 15.02
C ASN A 65 4.49 -15.39 13.75
N TRP A 66 3.17 -15.56 13.84
CA TRP A 66 2.28 -15.30 12.70
C TRP A 66 2.27 -13.81 12.31
N VAL A 67 2.23 -12.91 13.30
CA VAL A 67 2.34 -11.45 13.06
C VAL A 67 3.65 -11.12 12.37
N ARG A 68 4.77 -11.52 12.98
CA ARG A 68 6.11 -11.28 12.41
C ARG A 68 6.20 -11.78 10.97
N SER A 69 5.79 -13.02 10.75
CA SER A 69 5.83 -13.65 9.43
C SER A 69 4.93 -12.96 8.40
N ALA A 70 3.77 -12.42 8.81
CA ALA A 70 2.89 -11.67 7.92
C ALA A 70 3.54 -10.37 7.47
N VAL A 71 4.13 -9.63 8.40
CA VAL A 71 4.78 -8.35 8.15
C VAL A 71 6.05 -8.51 7.30
N GLU A 72 6.86 -9.54 7.58
CA GLU A 72 8.05 -9.86 6.79
C GLU A 72 7.72 -10.27 5.34
N ARG A 73 6.57 -10.92 5.12
CA ARG A 73 6.11 -11.33 3.78
C ARG A 73 5.24 -10.30 3.06
N SER A 74 4.92 -9.20 3.70
CA SER A 74 4.20 -8.09 3.10
C SER A 74 5.10 -6.85 2.98
N TRP A 75 5.08 -5.97 3.93
CA TRP A 75 5.77 -4.67 3.88
C TRP A 75 7.29 -4.79 3.72
N SER A 76 7.95 -5.64 4.52
CA SER A 76 9.41 -5.82 4.44
C SER A 76 9.87 -6.54 3.16
N LEU A 77 8.97 -7.29 2.51
CA LEU A 77 9.29 -7.93 1.25
C LEU A 77 9.44 -6.92 0.11
N VAL A 78 8.65 -5.85 0.13
CA VAL A 78 8.53 -4.91 -1.01
C VAL A 78 9.24 -3.59 -0.77
N ALA A 79 9.28 -3.10 0.46
CA ALA A 79 9.90 -1.83 0.83
C ALA A 79 11.14 -2.03 1.69
N ASN A 80 12.05 -1.06 1.64
CA ASN A 80 13.28 -1.08 2.44
C ASN A 80 12.98 -0.71 3.91
N VAL A 81 12.24 -1.60 4.59
CA VAL A 81 11.94 -1.54 6.01
C VAL A 81 12.28 -2.87 6.68
N ASN A 82 12.96 -2.79 7.82
CA ASN A 82 13.35 -3.93 8.62
C ASN A 82 12.75 -3.81 10.02
N PHE A 83 11.76 -4.66 10.32
CA PHE A 83 11.20 -4.75 11.65
C PHE A 83 12.07 -5.67 12.52
N ALA A 84 12.79 -5.09 13.46
CA ALA A 84 13.83 -5.76 14.25
C ALA A 84 13.41 -6.02 15.70
N ASN A 85 14.19 -6.84 16.37
CA ASN A 85 14.14 -7.19 17.80
C ASN A 85 13.01 -8.15 18.16
N TRP A 86 11.74 -7.82 18.11
CA TRP A 86 10.58 -8.68 18.39
C TRP A 86 10.56 -9.35 19.80
N GLY A 87 11.38 -8.87 20.74
CA GLY A 87 11.42 -9.36 22.10
C GLY A 87 10.39 -8.70 23.01
N ASN A 88 10.51 -8.92 24.32
CA ASN A 88 9.67 -8.22 25.30
C ASN A 88 10.11 -6.76 25.44
N CYS A 89 9.14 -5.85 25.59
CA CYS A 89 9.41 -4.45 25.86
C CYS A 89 10.00 -4.26 27.26
N SER A 90 10.81 -3.23 27.41
CA SER A 90 11.26 -2.68 28.69
C SER A 90 10.74 -1.24 28.85
N ALA A 91 10.97 -0.64 30.00
CA ALA A 91 10.51 0.73 30.28
C ALA A 91 11.06 1.79 29.32
N GLY A 92 12.21 1.55 28.71
CA GLY A 92 12.85 2.48 27.76
C GLY A 92 12.81 2.00 26.30
N SER A 93 11.99 1.00 25.96
CA SER A 93 11.89 0.51 24.58
C SER A 93 11.31 1.58 23.68
N ASN A 94 11.99 1.83 22.55
CA ASN A 94 11.55 2.63 21.43
C ASN A 94 10.98 1.73 20.31
N GLY A 95 10.44 2.32 19.26
CA GLY A 95 9.82 1.63 18.14
C GLY A 95 8.35 1.28 18.41
N ILE A 96 7.87 0.24 17.77
CA ILE A 96 6.47 -0.22 17.85
C ILE A 96 6.32 -1.11 19.09
N ARG A 97 5.52 -0.67 20.04
CA ARG A 97 5.19 -1.44 21.25
C ARG A 97 3.81 -2.04 21.10
N ILE A 98 3.74 -3.38 21.12
CA ILE A 98 2.52 -4.13 20.84
C ILE A 98 1.96 -4.74 22.12
N THR A 99 0.71 -4.39 22.41
CA THR A 99 -0.10 -5.04 23.44
C THR A 99 -1.06 -6.04 22.82
N ILE A 100 -1.27 -7.18 23.47
CA ILE A 100 -2.28 -8.17 23.08
C ILE A 100 -3.47 -8.00 24.01
N ASP A 101 -4.63 -7.65 23.43
CA ASP A 101 -5.87 -7.48 24.21
C ASP A 101 -7.09 -7.96 23.38
N ASP A 102 -8.18 -8.33 24.07
CA ASP A 102 -9.42 -8.84 23.42
C ASP A 102 -10.40 -7.70 23.07
N VAL A 103 -9.87 -6.72 22.33
CA VAL A 103 -10.62 -5.56 21.83
C VAL A 103 -10.46 -5.44 20.32
N GLY A 104 -11.09 -4.45 19.71
CA GLY A 104 -10.84 -4.12 18.29
C GLY A 104 -9.37 -3.74 18.08
N PRO A 105 -8.63 -4.43 17.20
CA PRO A 105 -7.25 -4.07 16.90
C PRO A 105 -7.15 -2.63 16.41
N HIS A 106 -6.06 -1.96 16.76
CA HIS A 106 -5.80 -0.59 16.34
C HIS A 106 -4.36 -0.18 16.57
N THR A 107 -3.94 0.83 15.83
CA THR A 107 -2.70 1.57 16.04
C THR A 107 -3.04 2.97 16.56
N GLY A 108 -2.43 3.40 17.66
CA GLY A 108 -2.77 4.62 18.39
C GLY A 108 -2.36 5.93 17.71
N GLY A 109 -1.73 5.84 16.54
CA GLY A 109 -1.27 6.96 15.70
C GLY A 109 -0.63 6.43 14.42
N LEU A 110 -0.12 7.31 13.56
CA LEU A 110 0.51 6.92 12.32
C LEU A 110 2.05 6.99 12.42
N GLY A 111 2.71 5.98 11.86
CA GLY A 111 4.16 5.94 11.73
C GLY A 111 4.88 6.17 13.07
N ARG A 112 5.90 7.03 13.07
CA ARG A 112 6.70 7.32 14.28
C ARG A 112 5.96 8.05 15.40
N ASP A 113 4.72 8.46 15.22
CA ASP A 113 3.94 9.03 16.34
C ASP A 113 3.64 7.99 17.42
N ILE A 114 3.82 6.68 17.12
CA ILE A 114 3.74 5.59 18.09
C ILE A 114 5.10 5.16 18.67
N ASP A 115 6.19 5.86 18.35
CA ASP A 115 7.54 5.49 18.79
C ASP A 115 7.67 5.45 20.31
N GLY A 116 7.88 4.26 20.88
CA GLY A 116 8.01 4.02 22.31
C GLY A 116 6.72 4.16 23.11
N VAL A 117 5.59 4.42 22.45
CA VAL A 117 4.28 4.57 23.11
C VAL A 117 3.79 3.22 23.62
N VAL A 118 3.53 3.11 24.92
CA VAL A 118 2.92 1.92 25.52
C VAL A 118 1.53 1.74 24.91
N GLN A 119 1.19 0.53 24.47
CA GLN A 119 -0.02 0.26 23.68
C GLN A 119 -0.10 1.07 22.36
N GLY A 120 1.05 1.45 21.81
CA GLY A 120 1.10 2.14 20.51
C GLY A 120 0.45 1.32 19.38
N MET A 121 0.46 -0.01 19.53
CA MET A 121 -0.34 -0.93 18.70
C MET A 121 -1.03 -1.95 19.63
N VAL A 122 -2.30 -2.25 19.35
CA VAL A 122 -3.07 -3.28 20.04
C VAL A 122 -3.52 -4.32 19.02
N LEU A 123 -3.20 -5.59 19.28
CA LEU A 123 -3.61 -6.72 18.46
C LEU A 123 -4.48 -7.68 19.25
N ASN A 124 -5.46 -8.32 18.60
CA ASN A 124 -6.31 -9.32 19.21
C ASN A 124 -5.90 -10.72 18.75
N PHE A 125 -5.66 -11.64 19.71
CA PHE A 125 -5.29 -13.03 19.42
C PHE A 125 -6.35 -14.03 19.88
N THR A 126 -7.32 -13.60 20.67
CA THR A 126 -8.35 -14.46 21.27
C THR A 126 -9.69 -14.34 20.55
N PHE A 127 -10.06 -13.15 20.08
CA PHE A 127 -11.32 -12.84 19.41
C PHE A 127 -12.57 -13.23 20.19
N SER A 128 -12.50 -13.23 21.53
CA SER A 128 -13.61 -13.67 22.39
C SER A 128 -14.71 -12.61 22.49
N SER A 129 -14.31 -11.34 22.58
CA SER A 129 -15.20 -10.20 22.69
C SER A 129 -15.38 -9.44 21.37
N TRP A 130 -14.36 -9.45 20.53
CA TRP A 130 -14.37 -8.77 19.22
C TRP A 130 -13.98 -9.74 18.10
N GLY A 131 -14.67 -9.65 16.94
CA GLY A 131 -14.29 -10.44 15.75
C GLY A 131 -14.50 -11.96 15.91
N ARG A 132 -15.58 -12.39 16.57
CA ARG A 132 -15.85 -13.80 16.92
C ARG A 132 -15.80 -14.80 15.77
N SER A 133 -16.01 -14.36 14.53
CA SER A 133 -15.83 -15.20 13.33
C SER A 133 -14.39 -15.74 13.19
N CYS A 134 -13.41 -15.01 13.74
CA CYS A 134 -12.00 -15.40 13.75
C CYS A 134 -11.69 -16.55 14.75
N GLN A 135 -12.61 -16.84 15.66
CA GLN A 135 -12.47 -17.96 16.62
C GLN A 135 -12.86 -19.33 16.07
N SER A 136 -13.53 -19.40 14.92
CA SER A 136 -14.20 -20.62 14.44
C SER A 136 -13.26 -21.82 14.24
N SER A 137 -11.98 -21.58 13.98
CA SER A 137 -10.92 -22.59 13.88
C SER A 137 -9.55 -21.95 14.10
N SER A 138 -8.51 -22.79 14.29
CA SER A 138 -7.12 -22.32 14.33
C SER A 138 -6.72 -21.63 13.02
N ASP A 139 -7.18 -22.11 11.88
CA ASP A 139 -6.89 -21.54 10.57
C ASP A 139 -7.54 -20.18 10.40
N SER A 140 -8.82 -20.03 10.81
CA SER A 140 -9.52 -18.75 10.81
C SER A 140 -8.83 -17.74 11.73
N ARG A 141 -8.45 -18.17 12.94
CA ARG A 141 -7.73 -17.31 13.88
C ARG A 141 -6.37 -16.87 13.32
N GLY A 142 -5.60 -17.79 12.77
CA GLY A 142 -4.32 -17.48 12.15
C GLY A 142 -4.45 -16.58 10.93
N PHE A 143 -5.49 -16.76 10.11
CA PHE A 143 -5.81 -15.86 9.00
C PHE A 143 -6.10 -14.45 9.50
N CYS A 144 -7.01 -14.30 10.49
CA CYS A 144 -7.37 -12.99 11.04
C CYS A 144 -6.17 -12.26 11.64
N ILE A 145 -5.35 -12.95 12.45
CA ILE A 145 -4.16 -12.35 13.06
C ILE A 145 -3.20 -11.81 12.00
N ARG A 146 -2.91 -12.58 10.94
CA ARG A 146 -2.03 -12.15 9.87
C ARG A 146 -2.59 -10.98 9.08
N THR A 147 -3.88 -11.04 8.73
CA THR A 147 -4.57 -9.98 7.98
C THR A 147 -4.59 -8.67 8.76
N ILE A 148 -4.95 -8.73 10.04
CA ILE A 148 -4.93 -7.58 10.96
C ILE A 148 -3.50 -7.03 11.08
N ALA A 149 -2.51 -7.91 11.31
CA ALA A 149 -1.13 -7.47 11.44
C ALA A 149 -0.65 -6.70 10.21
N THR A 150 -0.95 -7.17 9.00
CA THR A 150 -0.59 -6.44 7.77
C THR A 150 -1.23 -5.05 7.74
N HIS A 151 -2.51 -4.91 8.14
CA HIS A 151 -3.21 -3.63 8.20
C HIS A 151 -2.60 -2.69 9.25
N GLU A 152 -2.47 -3.14 10.50
CA GLU A 152 -1.96 -2.30 11.59
C GLU A 152 -0.50 -1.87 11.37
N PHE A 153 0.33 -2.73 10.78
CA PHE A 153 1.68 -2.34 10.38
C PHE A 153 1.71 -1.35 9.22
N GLY A 154 0.66 -1.30 8.39
CA GLY A 154 0.45 -0.19 7.44
C GLY A 154 0.31 1.15 8.16
N HIS A 155 -0.51 1.22 9.23
CA HIS A 155 -0.60 2.41 10.08
C HIS A 155 0.73 2.73 10.75
N ALA A 156 1.42 1.72 11.27
CA ALA A 156 2.75 1.89 11.87
C ALA A 156 3.81 2.38 10.87
N LEU A 157 3.58 2.26 9.57
CA LEU A 157 4.41 2.84 8.51
C LEU A 157 3.97 4.24 8.07
N GLY A 158 2.90 4.81 8.66
CA GLY A 158 2.40 6.14 8.34
C GLY A 158 1.26 6.17 7.32
N PHE A 159 0.68 5.01 6.96
CA PHE A 159 -0.43 4.93 6.01
C PHE A 159 -1.76 5.08 6.74
N ALA A 160 -2.54 6.07 6.33
CA ALA A 160 -3.90 6.31 6.80
C ALA A 160 -4.91 5.40 6.08
N HIS A 161 -6.15 5.37 6.57
CA HIS A 161 -7.21 4.63 5.91
C HIS A 161 -7.53 5.20 4.53
N GLU A 162 -7.65 4.33 3.55
CA GLU A 162 -7.93 4.71 2.17
C GLU A 162 -9.34 5.28 2.00
N GLN A 163 -10.32 4.84 2.80
CA GLN A 163 -11.67 5.42 2.81
C GLN A 163 -11.74 6.85 3.39
N ASN A 164 -10.68 7.34 4.04
CA ASN A 164 -10.60 8.72 4.53
C ASN A 164 -10.34 9.72 3.41
N ARG A 165 -9.89 9.28 2.24
CA ARG A 165 -9.51 10.15 1.12
C ARG A 165 -10.70 10.93 0.58
N THR A 166 -10.44 12.15 0.15
CA THR A 166 -11.46 13.06 -0.41
C THR A 166 -11.93 12.68 -1.82
N ASP A 167 -11.11 11.88 -2.55
CA ASP A 167 -11.43 11.38 -3.89
C ASP A 167 -12.09 9.99 -3.89
N ARG A 168 -12.47 9.47 -2.70
CA ARG A 168 -13.21 8.21 -2.61
C ARG A 168 -14.54 8.28 -3.35
N PRO A 169 -14.97 7.23 -4.06
CA PRO A 169 -16.24 7.21 -4.75
C PRO A 169 -17.39 7.13 -3.74
N SER A 170 -18.56 7.65 -4.11
CA SER A 170 -19.77 7.60 -3.28
C SER A 170 -20.27 6.18 -2.97
N THR A 171 -19.77 5.18 -3.70
CA THR A 171 -20.06 3.76 -3.43
C THR A 171 -19.32 3.24 -2.18
N CYS A 172 -18.24 3.90 -1.73
CA CYS A 172 -17.59 3.62 -0.47
C CYS A 172 -18.29 4.41 0.65
N THR A 173 -19.12 3.73 1.43
CA THR A 173 -19.96 4.34 2.50
C THR A 173 -19.34 4.19 3.89
N GLU A 174 -18.20 3.52 4.02
CA GLU A 174 -17.50 3.40 5.30
C GLU A 174 -17.13 4.77 5.85
N PRO A 175 -17.40 5.03 7.14
CA PRO A 175 -17.04 6.30 7.75
C PRO A 175 -15.52 6.47 7.81
N ALA A 176 -15.06 7.73 7.77
CA ALA A 176 -13.66 8.03 8.04
C ALA A 176 -13.32 7.62 9.47
N GLN A 177 -12.14 7.03 9.65
CA GLN A 177 -11.64 6.53 10.95
C GLN A 177 -10.15 6.83 11.12
N GLY A 178 -9.75 7.10 12.37
CA GLY A 178 -8.37 7.38 12.68
C GLY A 178 -7.87 8.71 12.13
N GLU A 179 -6.57 8.84 12.00
CA GLU A 179 -5.88 10.03 11.51
C GLU A 179 -5.87 10.09 9.98
N ASP A 180 -5.94 11.28 9.41
CA ASP A 180 -5.87 11.49 7.97
C ASP A 180 -4.42 11.59 7.48
N GLY A 181 -4.18 11.17 6.25
CA GLY A 181 -2.93 11.46 5.55
C GLY A 181 -2.87 12.93 5.06
N ASP A 182 -1.68 13.37 4.68
CA ASP A 182 -1.45 14.68 4.06
C ASP A 182 -0.94 14.55 2.61
N PHE A 183 -0.71 13.33 2.16
CA PHE A 183 -0.19 13.05 0.84
C PHE A 183 -0.84 11.80 0.25
N THR A 184 -1.39 11.96 -0.95
CA THR A 184 -2.01 10.86 -1.69
C THR A 184 -1.07 10.40 -2.79
N VAL A 185 -0.87 9.08 -2.87
CA VAL A 185 -0.13 8.42 -3.95
C VAL A 185 -1.18 7.69 -4.84
N GLY A 186 -1.58 8.14 -6.09
CA GLY A 186 -2.56 7.56 -7.06
C GLY A 186 -4.02 7.89 -6.83
N SER A 187 -4.90 7.30 -7.59
CA SER A 187 -6.33 7.32 -7.38
C SER A 187 -6.70 6.45 -6.17
N TRP A 188 -7.87 6.68 -5.62
CA TRP A 188 -8.42 5.82 -4.56
C TRP A 188 -8.39 4.34 -4.97
N ASP A 189 -7.94 3.46 -4.07
CA ASP A 189 -7.77 2.04 -4.32
C ASP A 189 -8.73 1.18 -3.49
N LEU A 190 -9.69 0.55 -4.18
CA LEU A 190 -10.62 -0.38 -3.58
C LEU A 190 -9.92 -1.61 -2.96
N ASN A 191 -8.78 -2.03 -3.52
CA ASN A 191 -8.09 -3.26 -3.14
C ASN A 191 -7.02 -3.07 -2.07
N SER A 192 -6.74 -1.83 -1.65
CA SER A 192 -5.77 -1.55 -0.60
C SER A 192 -6.10 -2.31 0.69
N VAL A 193 -5.06 -2.80 1.38
CA VAL A 193 -5.20 -3.39 2.72
C VAL A 193 -5.63 -2.34 3.75
N MET A 194 -5.45 -1.04 3.43
CA MET A 194 -5.84 0.09 4.28
C MET A 194 -7.27 0.56 4.01
N ASN A 195 -8.08 -0.16 3.21
CA ASN A 195 -9.40 0.26 2.76
C ASN A 195 -10.52 -0.62 3.32
N TYR A 196 -11.37 -0.09 4.18
CA TYR A 196 -12.52 -0.82 4.71
C TYR A 196 -13.65 -1.05 3.69
N CYS A 197 -13.67 -0.32 2.57
CA CYS A 197 -14.56 -0.62 1.45
C CYS A 197 -14.08 -1.78 0.57
N ASN A 198 -12.91 -2.35 0.85
CA ASN A 198 -12.40 -3.52 0.14
C ASN A 198 -13.35 -4.71 0.37
N PRO A 199 -13.90 -5.35 -0.69
CA PRO A 199 -14.78 -6.50 -0.55
C PRO A 199 -14.09 -7.73 0.06
N LYS A 200 -12.77 -7.77 0.01
CA LYS A 200 -11.94 -8.72 0.78
C LYS A 200 -11.53 -8.03 2.06
N TRP A 201 -11.96 -8.53 3.20
CA TRP A 201 -11.65 -7.94 4.50
C TRP A 201 -10.15 -7.65 4.66
N ASN A 202 -9.79 -6.36 4.81
CA ASN A 202 -8.40 -5.87 4.82
C ASN A 202 -7.54 -6.52 3.71
N GLY A 203 -8.05 -6.64 2.48
CA GLY A 203 -7.33 -7.24 1.36
C GLY A 203 -6.90 -8.70 1.57
N ASN A 204 -7.46 -9.42 2.56
CA ASN A 204 -6.96 -10.72 3.05
C ASN A 204 -5.51 -10.67 3.55
N GLY A 205 -4.99 -9.51 3.90
CA GLY A 205 -3.59 -9.30 4.29
C GLY A 205 -2.61 -9.29 3.10
N GLU A 206 -3.10 -9.16 1.87
CA GLU A 206 -2.30 -9.04 0.65
C GLU A 206 -2.22 -7.57 0.24
N LEU A 207 -1.00 -7.06 0.04
CA LEU A 207 -0.78 -5.70 -0.44
C LEU A 207 -1.28 -5.55 -1.88
N SER A 208 -2.02 -4.51 -2.15
CA SER A 208 -2.34 -4.11 -3.52
C SER A 208 -1.10 -3.54 -4.23
N SER A 209 -1.20 -3.34 -5.55
CA SER A 209 -0.14 -2.66 -6.30
C SER A 209 0.11 -1.24 -5.78
N THR A 210 -0.93 -0.57 -5.32
CA THR A 210 -0.88 0.78 -4.75
C THR A 210 -0.21 0.79 -3.38
N ASP A 211 -0.53 -0.16 -2.52
CA ASP A 211 0.14 -0.33 -1.22
C ASP A 211 1.65 -0.52 -1.42
N ILE A 212 2.04 -1.37 -2.37
CA ILE A 212 3.45 -1.63 -2.71
C ILE A 212 4.13 -0.34 -3.20
N GLN A 213 3.52 0.38 -4.14
CA GLN A 213 4.08 1.62 -4.69
C GLN A 213 4.23 2.69 -3.62
N GLY A 214 3.23 2.86 -2.75
CA GLY A 214 3.27 3.80 -1.64
C GLY A 214 4.40 3.47 -0.66
N ALA A 215 4.56 2.20 -0.30
CA ALA A 215 5.62 1.74 0.59
C ALA A 215 7.01 1.97 -0.02
N VAL A 216 7.19 1.63 -1.30
CA VAL A 216 8.45 1.86 -2.04
C VAL A 216 8.75 3.37 -2.17
N LEU A 217 7.74 4.19 -2.40
CA LEU A 217 7.93 5.65 -2.50
C LEU A 217 8.40 6.26 -1.17
N MET A 218 7.88 5.79 -0.04
CA MET A 218 8.22 6.33 1.28
C MET A 218 9.52 5.76 1.85
N TYR A 219 9.84 4.51 1.59
CA TYR A 219 10.94 3.79 2.24
C TYR A 219 12.02 3.26 1.28
N GLY A 220 11.81 3.36 -0.03
CA GLY A 220 12.66 2.74 -1.04
C GLY A 220 12.31 1.28 -1.31
N LEU A 221 12.84 0.74 -2.39
CA LEU A 221 12.65 -0.66 -2.78
C LEU A 221 13.45 -1.60 -1.86
N ALA A 222 12.86 -2.73 -1.49
CA ALA A 222 13.54 -3.73 -0.68
C ALA A 222 14.86 -4.20 -1.35
N PRO A 223 15.98 -4.30 -0.62
CA PRO A 223 17.27 -4.69 -1.18
C PRO A 223 17.27 -6.04 -1.90
N SER A 224 16.43 -6.99 -1.45
CA SER A 224 16.24 -8.30 -2.08
C SER A 224 15.69 -8.22 -3.51
N LEU A 225 14.90 -7.18 -3.81
CA LEU A 225 14.32 -6.99 -5.15
C LEU A 225 15.26 -6.26 -6.11
N THR A 226 16.17 -5.43 -5.60
CA THR A 226 17.16 -4.72 -6.42
C THR A 226 18.19 -5.65 -7.04
N LEU A 227 18.55 -6.74 -6.36
CA LEU A 227 19.52 -7.74 -6.85
C LEU A 227 18.94 -8.67 -7.93
N ALA A 228 17.64 -8.90 -7.94
CA ALA A 228 16.98 -9.78 -8.90
C ALA A 228 16.69 -9.12 -10.26
N SER A 229 16.82 -7.80 -10.36
CA SER A 229 16.52 -7.02 -11.58
C SER A 229 17.74 -6.68 -12.42
N LEU A 230 18.94 -7.15 -12.06
CA LEU A 230 20.15 -6.96 -12.87
C LEU A 230 20.33 -8.18 -13.77
N PRO A 231 20.16 -8.06 -15.13
CA PRO A 231 20.58 -9.13 -16.03
C PRO A 231 22.10 -9.29 -15.95
N SER A 232 22.51 -10.54 -15.73
CA SER A 232 23.92 -10.97 -15.78
C SER A 232 24.50 -10.82 -17.19
#